data_995f4805869004dc60afab842b0f42b1
#
_entry.id   995f4805869004dc60afab842b0f42b1
#
_cell.length_a   1.000
_cell.length_b   1.000
_cell.length_c   1.000
_cell.angle_alpha   90.00
_cell.angle_beta   90.00
_cell.angle_gamma   90.00
#
_symmetry.space_group_name_H-M   'P 1'
#
loop_
_entity.id
_entity.type
_entity.pdbx_description
1 polymer ?
#
loop_
_entity_poly.entity_id
_entity_poly.type
_entity_poly.pdbx_seq_one_letter_code
_entity_poly.pdbx_strand_id
1 'polypeptide(L)' 'MNYDLIDNIEVDGIYTNDYPDFCDAFISSADYNGVEMTDEQLEALNEDYGFVHDCVYNQLF' A
#
# COMPACT_ATOMS: atom_id res chain seq x y z
N MET A 1 6.23 1.87 12.89
CA MET A 1 5.22 0.88 12.44
C MET A 1 5.94 -0.41 12.05
N ASN A 2 5.47 -1.54 12.55
CA ASN A 2 6.05 -2.84 12.21
C ASN A 2 5.32 -3.42 10.99
N TYR A 3 5.98 -3.44 9.85
CA TYR A 3 5.36 -3.87 8.57
C TYR A 3 5.03 -5.36 8.56
N ASP A 4 5.66 -6.17 9.39
CA ASP A 4 5.35 -7.61 9.49
C ASP A 4 3.95 -7.86 10.03
N LEU A 5 3.36 -6.89 10.72
CA LEU A 5 2.03 -6.99 11.29
C LEU A 5 0.94 -6.49 10.34
N ILE A 6 1.31 -6.00 9.17
CA ILE A 6 0.35 -5.47 8.20
C ILE A 6 -0.14 -6.60 7.30
N ASP A 7 -1.46 -6.74 7.22
CA ASP A 7 -2.15 -7.76 6.43
C ASP A 7 -3.31 -7.17 5.65
N ASN A 8 -3.88 -7.96 4.74
CA ASN A 8 -5.07 -7.60 3.95
C ASN A 8 -4.92 -6.26 3.25
N ILE A 9 -3.76 -6.03 2.66
CA ILE A 9 -3.43 -4.76 2.00
C ILE A 9 -4.20 -4.68 0.68
N GLU A 10 -4.95 -3.59 0.51
CA GLU A 10 -5.61 -3.26 -0.76
C GLU A 10 -4.96 -2.03 -1.36
N VAL A 11 -4.59 -2.11 -2.63
CA VAL A 11 -3.95 -1.03 -3.36
C VAL A 11 -4.86 -0.59 -4.49
N ASP A 12 -5.08 0.71 -4.60
CA ASP A 12 -5.85 1.34 -5.67
C ASP A 12 -4.96 2.25 -6.51
N GLY A 13 -5.50 2.71 -7.63
CA GLY A 13 -4.78 3.64 -8.50
C GLY A 13 -3.67 3.00 -9.31
N ILE A 14 -3.74 1.69 -9.52
CA ILE A 14 -2.76 0.99 -10.34
C ILE A 14 -3.16 1.13 -11.80
N TYR A 15 -2.38 1.90 -12.55
CA TYR A 15 -2.58 2.08 -13.98
C TYR A 15 -1.37 1.52 -14.72
N THR A 16 -1.59 0.56 -15.59
CA THR A 16 -0.50 -0.09 -16.34
C THR A 16 0.27 0.90 -17.21
N ASN A 17 -0.35 2.00 -17.58
CA ASN A 17 0.30 3.06 -18.35
C ASN A 17 1.42 3.75 -17.57
N ASP A 18 1.38 3.68 -16.25
CA ASP A 18 2.37 4.32 -15.37
C ASP A 18 3.55 3.40 -15.04
N TYR A 19 3.56 2.19 -15.59
CA TYR A 19 4.68 1.27 -15.39
C TYR A 19 6.00 1.93 -15.83
N PRO A 20 7.08 1.82 -15.05
CA PRO A 20 7.19 1.08 -13.80
C PRO A 20 6.94 1.91 -12.54
N ASP A 21 6.65 3.19 -12.65
CA ASP A 21 6.62 4.10 -11.49
C ASP A 21 5.32 4.02 -10.68
N PHE A 22 4.18 3.79 -11.35
CA PHE A 22 2.86 3.70 -10.70
C PHE A 22 2.63 4.85 -9.72
N CYS A 23 2.84 6.09 -10.19
CA CYS A 23 2.82 7.28 -9.32
C CYS A 23 1.49 7.51 -8.61
N ASP A 24 0.39 7.05 -9.20
CA ASP A 24 -0.95 7.24 -8.65
C ASP A 24 -1.39 6.11 -7.72
N ALA A 25 -0.60 5.04 -7.61
CA ALA A 25 -0.95 3.91 -6.76
C ALA A 25 -0.83 4.29 -5.28
N PHE A 26 -1.78 3.82 -4.48
CA PHE A 26 -1.78 4.06 -3.05
C PHE A 26 -2.46 2.92 -2.32
N ILE A 27 -2.13 2.75 -1.05
CA ILE A 27 -2.79 1.76 -0.19
C ILE A 27 -4.09 2.36 0.30
N SER A 28 -5.22 1.76 -0.12
CA SER A 28 -6.56 2.24 0.23
C SER A 28 -7.07 1.61 1.54
N SER A 29 -6.59 0.42 1.86
CA SER A 29 -7.02 -0.30 3.05
C SER A 29 -5.96 -1.30 3.46
N ALA A 30 -5.83 -1.53 4.76
CA ALA A 30 -4.95 -2.56 5.31
C ALA A 30 -5.34 -2.83 6.77
N ASP A 31 -4.93 -3.98 7.28
CA ASP A 31 -5.05 -4.32 8.69
C ASP A 31 -3.68 -4.26 9.36
N TYR A 32 -3.63 -3.76 10.57
CA TYR A 32 -2.44 -3.73 11.39
C TYR A 32 -2.66 -4.52 12.66
N ASN A 33 -1.91 -5.60 12.82
CA ASN A 33 -2.04 -6.51 13.97
C ASN A 33 -3.49 -6.99 14.16
N GLY A 34 -4.17 -7.28 13.04
CA GLY A 34 -5.54 -7.77 13.06
C GLY A 34 -6.62 -6.71 13.22
N VAL A 35 -6.23 -5.42 13.23
CA VAL A 35 -7.17 -4.30 13.38
C VAL A 35 -7.09 -3.42 12.15
N GLU A 36 -8.25 -3.04 11.62
CA GLU A 36 -8.32 -2.15 10.46
C GLU A 36 -7.59 -0.84 10.73
N MET A 37 -6.73 -0.44 9.81
CA MET A 37 -5.95 0.79 9.94
C MET A 37 -6.84 2.01 9.78
N THR A 38 -6.55 3.04 10.58
CA THR A 38 -7.22 4.34 10.45
C THR A 38 -6.70 5.09 9.24
N ASP A 39 -7.41 6.14 8.83
CA ASP A 39 -6.98 7.01 7.74
C ASP A 39 -5.60 7.62 8.02
N GLU A 40 -5.34 8.00 9.26
CA GLU A 40 -4.05 8.55 9.66
C GLU A 40 -2.93 7.53 9.50
N GLN A 41 -3.19 6.28 9.88
CA GLN A 41 -2.21 5.21 9.72
C GLN A 41 -1.96 4.91 8.25
N LEU A 42 -3.01 4.87 7.44
CA LEU A 42 -2.88 4.64 5.99
C LEU A 42 -2.10 5.77 5.34
N GLU A 43 -2.35 7.01 5.74
CA GLU A 43 -1.62 8.17 5.22
C GLU A 43 -0.13 8.07 5.54
N ALA A 44 0.21 7.70 6.76
CA ALA A 44 1.61 7.51 7.16
C ALA A 44 2.26 6.37 6.36
N LEU A 45 1.52 5.28 6.14
CA LEU A 45 2.01 4.15 5.36
C LEU A 45 2.26 4.55 3.91
N ASN A 46 1.38 5.37 3.34
CA ASN A 46 1.51 5.82 1.94
C ASN A 46 2.67 6.80 1.75
N GLU A 47 3.19 7.38 2.80
CA GLU A 47 4.40 8.21 2.73
C GLU A 47 5.65 7.37 2.47
N ASP A 48 5.62 6.09 2.79
CA ASP A 48 6.71 5.16 2.48
C ASP A 48 6.53 4.63 1.07
N TYR A 49 7.03 5.36 0.10
CA TYR A 49 6.87 5.03 -1.32
C TYR A 49 7.50 3.70 -1.68
N GLY A 50 8.60 3.33 -1.03
CA GLY A 50 9.24 2.04 -1.25
C GLY A 50 8.31 0.88 -0.89
N PHE A 51 7.64 0.98 0.25
CA PHE A 51 6.68 -0.03 0.69
C PHE A 51 5.47 -0.10 -0.24
N VAL A 52 4.91 1.06 -0.61
CA VAL A 52 3.78 1.13 -1.54
C VAL A 52 4.14 0.47 -2.88
N HIS A 53 5.32 0.79 -3.40
CA HIS A 53 5.80 0.24 -4.66
C HIS A 53 5.95 -1.28 -4.59
N ASP A 54 6.48 -1.80 -3.50
CA ASP A 54 6.58 -3.25 -3.29
C ASP A 54 5.20 -3.90 -3.27
N CYS A 55 4.22 -3.28 -2.63
CA CYS A 55 2.85 -3.80 -2.59
C CYS A 55 2.23 -3.84 -3.98
N VAL A 56 2.46 -2.80 -4.79
CA VAL A 56 1.97 -2.75 -6.17
C VAL A 56 2.56 -3.89 -6.98
N TYR A 57 3.87 -4.08 -6.90
CA TYR A 57 4.52 -5.16 -7.64
C TYR A 57 4.05 -6.53 -7.20
N ASN A 58 3.83 -6.73 -5.90
CA ASN A 58 3.34 -8.01 -5.38
C ASN A 58 1.92 -8.31 -5.86
N GLN A 59 1.10 -7.31 -6.15
CA GLN A 59 -0.24 -7.52 -6.71
C GLN A 59 -0.22 -7.84 -8.19
N LEU A 60 0.73 -7.26 -8.93
CA LEU A 60 0.80 -7.43 -10.38
C LEU A 60 1.62 -8.65 -10.79
N PHE A 61 2.57 -9.02 -9.98
CA PHE A 61 3.53 -10.09 -10.26
C PHE A 61 3.61 -11.02 -9.07
#